data_1555edf6115a7cccedbf2a9b19683ac0
#
_entry.id   1555edf6115a7cccedbf2a9b19683ac0
#
_cell.length_a   1.000
_cell.length_b   1.000
_cell.length_c   1.000
_cell.angle_alpha   90.00
_cell.angle_beta   90.00
_cell.angle_gamma   90.00
#
_symmetry.space_group_name_H-M   'P 1'
#
loop_
_entity.id
_entity.type
_entity.pdbx_description
1 polymer ?
#
loop_
_entity_poly.entity_id
_entity_poly.type
_entity_poly.pdbx_seq_one_letter_code
_entity_poly.pdbx_strand_id
1 'polypeptide(L)'
;MREVAIVSFAQAKAKRRELDANEVEILMPVVQEAVARSGIPKREIGFTVSGSCDYVAGQPFAFVSALDAVGAWPPISESHVEMDGAFALYEAWVKLQTGEVDSALVYSFGKTSMGDPAAVLNLQLDPYTVAPLGIDAVSLAAPSLIGQQSCLRSGDA
;
A
#
# COMPACT_ATOMS: atom_id res chain seq x y z
N MET A 1 19.40 -17.87 5.40
CA MET A 1 18.24 -16.96 5.28
C MET A 1 17.82 -16.59 6.69
N ARG A 2 17.69 -15.32 7.02
CA ARG A 2 17.25 -14.88 8.37
C ARG A 2 15.77 -15.18 8.55
N GLU A 3 15.38 -15.60 9.73
CA GLU A 3 13.97 -15.69 10.07
C GLU A 3 13.41 -14.27 10.27
N VAL A 4 12.25 -14.00 9.69
CA VAL A 4 11.57 -12.70 9.75
C VAL A 4 10.15 -12.93 10.23
N ALA A 5 9.70 -12.14 11.20
CA ALA A 5 8.35 -12.20 11.74
C ALA A 5 7.60 -10.88 11.54
N ILE A 6 6.32 -10.97 11.25
CA ILE A 6 5.40 -9.83 11.32
C ILE A 6 4.93 -9.72 12.78
N VAL A 7 5.39 -8.69 13.48
CA VAL A 7 5.14 -8.53 14.92
C VAL A 7 3.89 -7.70 15.23
N SER A 8 3.42 -6.91 14.29
CA SER A 8 2.19 -6.14 14.43
C SER A 8 1.54 -5.85 13.08
N PHE A 9 0.26 -5.59 13.11
CA PHE A 9 -0.53 -5.17 11.97
C PHE A 9 -1.64 -4.22 12.41
N ALA A 10 -1.89 -3.20 11.62
CA ALA A 10 -3.01 -2.30 11.77
C ALA A 10 -3.57 -1.91 10.40
N GLN A 11 -4.84 -1.62 10.32
CA GLN A 11 -5.52 -1.27 9.08
C GLN A 11 -6.64 -0.27 9.35
N ALA A 12 -6.74 0.76 8.52
CA ALA A 12 -7.89 1.65 8.52
C ALA A 12 -9.15 0.90 8.11
N LYS A 13 -10.29 1.28 8.70
CA LYS A 13 -11.57 0.73 8.27
C LYS A 13 -11.84 1.13 6.82
N ALA A 14 -12.04 0.15 5.97
CA ALA A 14 -12.37 0.40 4.58
C ALA A 14 -13.71 1.15 4.47
N LYS A 15 -13.68 2.22 3.69
CA LYS A 15 -14.88 2.99 3.30
C LYS A 15 -15.05 2.87 1.79
N ARG A 16 -16.29 2.80 1.33
CA ARG A 16 -16.57 2.81 -0.11
C ARG A 16 -16.10 4.11 -0.77
N ARG A 17 -16.17 5.21 -0.05
CA ARG A 17 -15.75 6.54 -0.49
C ARG A 17 -15.28 7.33 0.73
N GLU A 18 -14.08 7.88 0.64
CA GLU A 18 -13.51 8.76 1.66
C GLU A 18 -13.27 10.13 1.04
N LEU A 19 -14.05 11.10 1.48
CA LEU A 19 -13.97 12.48 0.95
C LEU A 19 -13.48 13.48 1.99
N ASP A 20 -13.53 13.11 3.27
CA ASP A 20 -13.30 14.02 4.38
C ASP A 20 -11.84 14.03 4.84
N ALA A 21 -11.20 12.85 4.86
CA ALA A 21 -9.83 12.69 5.33
C ALA A 21 -8.83 12.62 4.16
N ASN A 22 -7.68 13.25 4.31
CA ASN A 22 -6.55 13.08 3.40
C ASN A 22 -5.73 11.83 3.73
N GLU A 23 -4.70 11.55 2.95
CA GLU A 23 -3.85 10.36 3.11
C GLU A 23 -3.14 10.34 4.47
N VAL A 24 -2.67 11.48 4.94
CA VAL A 24 -2.00 11.61 6.24
C VAL A 24 -2.96 11.30 7.38
N GLU A 25 -4.16 11.86 7.32
CA GLU A 25 -5.21 11.65 8.34
C GLU A 25 -5.69 10.20 8.39
N ILE A 26 -5.66 9.49 7.24
CA ILE A 26 -5.99 8.06 7.19
C ILE A 26 -4.83 7.20 7.74
N LEU A 27 -3.60 7.51 7.35
CA LEU A 27 -2.43 6.70 7.68
C LEU A 27 -1.93 6.89 9.10
N MET A 28 -1.91 8.12 9.59
CA MET A 28 -1.30 8.45 10.89
C MET A 28 -1.81 7.57 12.04
N PRO A 29 -3.13 7.42 12.24
CA PRO A 29 -3.63 6.57 13.33
C PRO A 29 -3.26 5.09 13.12
N VAL A 30 -3.21 4.63 11.88
CA VAL A 30 -2.84 3.24 11.55
C VAL A 30 -1.37 2.97 11.86
N VAL A 31 -0.50 3.88 11.46
CA VAL A 31 0.94 3.79 11.74
C VAL A 31 1.19 3.84 13.25
N GLN A 32 0.55 4.77 13.95
CA GLN A 32 0.66 4.87 15.41
C GLN A 32 0.19 3.59 16.11
N GLU A 33 -0.91 3.00 15.68
CA GLU A 33 -1.44 1.76 16.22
C GLU A 33 -0.49 0.59 15.96
N ALA A 34 0.04 0.45 14.73
CA ALA A 34 0.98 -0.61 14.39
C ALA A 34 2.26 -0.52 15.23
N VAL A 35 2.82 0.68 15.36
CA VAL A 35 4.01 0.92 16.18
C VAL A 35 3.73 0.62 17.65
N ALA A 36 2.63 1.11 18.20
CA ALA A 36 2.26 0.85 19.59
C ALA A 36 2.09 -0.65 19.89
N ARG A 37 1.44 -1.38 18.99
CA ARG A 37 1.23 -2.83 19.11
C ARG A 37 2.51 -3.64 18.97
N SER A 38 3.49 -3.16 18.21
CA SER A 38 4.76 -3.87 18.02
C SER A 38 5.60 -3.93 19.28
N GLY A 39 5.42 -2.97 20.19
CA GLY A 39 6.29 -2.78 21.35
C GLY A 39 7.69 -2.26 20.99
N ILE A 40 7.98 -2.01 19.72
CA ILE A 40 9.26 -1.47 19.27
C ILE A 40 9.17 0.06 19.27
N PRO A 41 10.04 0.75 20.02
CA PRO A 41 10.08 2.21 19.94
C PRO A 41 10.33 2.69 18.51
N LYS A 42 9.60 3.71 18.07
CA LYS A 42 9.69 4.22 16.71
C LYS A 42 11.13 4.52 16.27
N ARG A 43 11.95 5.08 17.18
CA ARG A 43 13.37 5.39 16.93
C ARG A 43 14.26 4.15 16.71
N GLU A 44 13.78 2.97 17.04
CA GLU A 44 14.48 1.69 16.87
C GLU A 44 14.05 0.95 15.61
N ILE A 45 13.09 1.50 14.85
CA ILE A 45 12.73 1.01 13.54
C ILE A 45 13.82 1.44 12.57
N GLY A 46 14.56 0.48 12.04
CA GLY A 46 15.75 0.73 11.23
C GLY A 46 15.45 1.13 9.78
N PHE A 47 14.25 0.81 9.29
CA PHE A 47 13.86 1.09 7.91
C PHE A 47 12.35 1.32 7.79
N THR A 48 11.95 2.24 6.93
CA THR A 48 10.56 2.43 6.55
C THR A 48 10.38 2.31 5.05
N VAL A 49 9.33 1.66 4.62
CA VAL A 49 9.02 1.55 3.20
C VAL A 49 7.54 1.69 2.95
N SER A 50 7.21 2.52 1.98
CA SER A 50 5.84 2.72 1.52
C SER A 50 5.58 2.02 0.20
N GLY A 51 4.34 1.57 0.02
CA GLY A 51 3.82 1.11 -1.27
C GLY A 51 2.58 1.90 -1.62
N SER A 52 2.60 2.56 -2.77
CA SER A 52 1.44 3.27 -3.31
C SER A 52 1.57 3.39 -4.83
N CYS A 53 0.49 3.75 -5.48
CA CYS A 53 0.49 4.04 -6.90
C CYS A 53 0.00 5.47 -7.11
N ASP A 54 0.88 6.34 -7.57
CA ASP A 54 0.58 7.75 -7.87
C ASP A 54 -0.59 7.89 -8.82
N TYR A 55 -0.63 7.00 -9.79
CA TYR A 55 -1.69 6.98 -10.79
C TYR A 55 -3.07 6.75 -10.17
N VAL A 56 -3.16 5.81 -9.24
CA VAL A 56 -4.40 5.50 -8.51
C VAL A 56 -4.71 6.57 -7.47
N ALA A 57 -3.70 7.16 -6.85
CA ALA A 57 -3.85 8.28 -5.93
C ALA A 57 -4.28 9.59 -6.63
N GLY A 58 -4.06 9.69 -7.96
CA GLY A 58 -4.45 10.84 -8.75
C GLY A 58 -3.54 12.06 -8.58
N GLN A 59 -2.36 11.87 -8.04
CA GLN A 59 -1.35 12.92 -7.85
C GLN A 59 0.06 12.34 -7.93
N PRO A 60 1.01 13.06 -8.53
CA PRO A 60 2.40 12.63 -8.55
C PRO A 60 3.02 12.70 -7.16
N PHE A 61 3.93 11.79 -6.88
CA PHE A 61 4.65 11.72 -5.61
C PHE A 61 3.74 11.67 -4.37
N ALA A 62 2.63 10.92 -4.46
CA ALA A 62 1.67 10.77 -3.37
C ALA A 62 2.33 10.30 -2.06
N PHE A 63 3.39 9.50 -2.15
CA PHE A 63 4.14 9.00 -1.00
C PHE A 63 4.81 10.11 -0.18
N VAL A 64 5.15 11.25 -0.79
CA VAL A 64 5.82 12.35 -0.07
C VAL A 64 4.91 12.93 1.01
N SER A 65 3.64 13.15 0.70
CA SER A 65 2.67 13.59 1.71
C SER A 65 2.43 12.52 2.78
N ALA A 66 2.48 11.25 2.41
CA ALA A 66 2.29 10.14 3.34
C ALA A 66 3.43 9.99 4.37
N LEU A 67 4.63 10.52 4.07
CA LEU A 67 5.73 10.56 5.03
C LEU A 67 5.38 11.32 6.31
N ASP A 68 4.53 12.33 6.22
CA ASP A 68 4.07 13.10 7.39
C ASP A 68 3.29 12.24 8.38
N ALA A 69 2.61 11.20 7.90
CA ALA A 69 1.90 10.25 8.75
C ALA A 69 2.84 9.38 9.60
N VAL A 70 4.01 9.08 9.06
CA VAL A 70 5.06 8.33 9.76
C VAL A 70 5.85 9.27 10.67
N GLY A 71 6.14 10.47 10.19
CA GLY A 71 7.03 11.43 10.81
C GLY A 71 8.48 11.00 10.70
N ALA A 72 9.31 11.90 10.23
CA ALA A 72 10.73 11.67 10.03
C ALA A 72 11.53 11.83 11.32
N TRP A 73 12.59 11.05 11.46
CA TRP A 73 13.64 11.26 12.44
C TRP A 73 15.00 10.92 11.81
N PRO A 74 16.03 11.76 12.01
CA PRO A 74 17.35 11.51 11.44
C PRO A 74 18.11 10.41 12.22
N PRO A 75 18.97 9.63 11.54
CA PRO A 75 19.02 9.49 10.09
C PRO A 75 17.79 8.73 9.57
N ILE A 76 17.25 9.20 8.45
CA ILE A 76 16.11 8.54 7.81
C ILE A 76 16.66 7.43 6.91
N SER A 77 16.14 6.21 7.08
CA SER A 77 16.30 5.11 6.14
C SER A 77 14.94 4.75 5.61
N GLU A 78 14.64 5.19 4.41
CA GLU A 78 13.32 5.01 3.79
C GLU A 78 13.42 4.65 2.32
N SER A 79 12.37 4.03 1.81
CA SER A 79 12.16 3.74 0.41
C SER A 79 10.69 3.84 0.06
N HIS A 80 10.43 3.95 -1.23
CA HIS A 80 9.09 3.90 -1.80
C HIS A 80 9.05 2.95 -2.99
N VAL A 81 8.00 2.18 -3.07
CA VAL A 81 7.71 1.30 -4.20
C VAL A 81 6.45 1.80 -4.90
N GLU A 82 6.61 2.20 -6.16
CA GLU A 82 5.50 2.63 -7.00
C GLU A 82 4.73 1.41 -7.52
N MET A 83 4.05 0.72 -6.62
CA MET A 83 3.17 -0.41 -6.90
C MET A 83 2.15 -0.55 -5.79
N ASP A 84 2.43 -1.44 -4.83
CA ASP A 84 1.55 -1.70 -3.71
C ASP A 84 2.29 -2.18 -2.45
N GLY A 85 1.54 -2.45 -1.40
CA GLY A 85 2.09 -2.91 -0.13
C GLY A 85 2.77 -4.27 -0.19
N ALA A 86 2.46 -5.14 -1.14
CA ALA A 86 3.10 -6.44 -1.27
C ALA A 86 4.54 -6.28 -1.75
N PHE A 87 4.78 -5.39 -2.71
CA PHE A 87 6.15 -5.07 -3.16
C PHE A 87 6.94 -4.32 -2.09
N ALA A 88 6.31 -3.42 -1.34
CA ALA A 88 6.94 -2.76 -0.21
C ALA A 88 7.34 -3.77 0.90
N LEU A 89 6.48 -4.75 1.18
CA LEU A 89 6.79 -5.83 2.12
C LEU A 89 7.96 -6.68 1.63
N TYR A 90 8.01 -6.96 0.33
CA TYR A 90 9.12 -7.69 -0.28
C TYR A 90 10.44 -6.92 -0.17
N GLU A 91 10.45 -5.61 -0.41
CA GLU A 91 11.65 -4.79 -0.24
C GLU A 91 12.13 -4.78 1.22
N ALA A 92 11.21 -4.60 2.18
CA ALA A 92 11.55 -4.70 3.59
C ALA A 92 12.16 -6.07 3.96
N TRP A 93 11.59 -7.14 3.41
CA TRP A 93 12.11 -8.49 3.61
C TRP A 93 13.53 -8.63 3.07
N VAL A 94 13.81 -8.10 1.88
CA VAL A 94 15.17 -8.11 1.30
C VAL A 94 16.15 -7.36 2.19
N LYS A 95 15.81 -6.17 2.67
CA LYS A 95 16.65 -5.40 3.60
C LYS A 95 16.95 -6.15 4.89
N LEU A 96 15.96 -6.84 5.44
CA LEU A 96 16.14 -7.69 6.61
C LEU A 96 17.03 -8.91 6.31
N GLN A 97 16.92 -9.52 5.12
CA GLN A 97 17.76 -10.66 4.71
C GLN A 97 19.22 -10.27 4.55
N THR A 98 19.53 -9.08 4.02
CA THR A 98 20.90 -8.60 3.88
C THR A 98 21.55 -8.24 5.22
N GLY A 99 20.74 -8.05 6.26
CA GLY A 99 21.22 -7.64 7.59
C GLY A 99 21.54 -6.15 7.68
N GLU A 100 21.09 -5.35 6.71
CA GLU A 100 21.24 -3.89 6.77
C GLU A 100 20.46 -3.31 7.95
N VAL A 101 19.30 -3.91 8.24
CA VAL A 101 18.41 -3.52 9.33
C VAL A 101 17.85 -4.74 10.06
N ASP A 102 17.43 -4.57 11.30
CA ASP A 102 16.82 -5.62 12.11
C ASP A 102 15.31 -5.44 12.27
N SER A 103 14.79 -4.30 11.90
CA SER A 103 13.34 -3.99 11.94
C SER A 103 12.95 -3.06 10.81
N ALA A 104 11.72 -3.23 10.32
CA ALA A 104 11.14 -2.39 9.28
C ALA A 104 9.67 -2.08 9.56
N LEU A 105 9.26 -0.87 9.22
CA LEU A 105 7.87 -0.45 9.13
C LEU A 105 7.47 -0.43 7.67
N VAL A 106 6.49 -1.25 7.33
CA VAL A 106 5.91 -1.28 5.97
C VAL A 106 4.52 -0.67 6.05
N TYR A 107 4.22 0.27 5.18
CA TYR A 107 2.89 0.83 5.07
C TYR A 107 2.48 1.00 3.60
N SER A 108 1.20 0.93 3.37
CA SER A 108 0.64 1.08 2.04
C SER A 108 -0.65 1.85 2.11
N PHE A 109 -0.89 2.63 1.10
CA PHE A 109 -2.12 3.41 1.01
C PHE A 109 -2.54 3.58 -0.45
N GLY A 110 -3.82 3.86 -0.62
CA GLY A 110 -4.40 4.29 -1.88
C GLY A 110 -5.71 5.01 -1.59
N LYS A 111 -5.92 6.13 -2.24
CA LYS A 111 -7.15 6.93 -2.11
C LYS A 111 -7.70 7.26 -3.48
N THR A 112 -8.52 6.38 -4.00
CA THR A 112 -9.15 6.53 -5.32
C THR A 112 -10.46 7.34 -5.29
N SER A 113 -10.88 7.80 -4.11
CA SER A 113 -12.18 8.43 -3.90
C SER A 113 -12.34 9.78 -4.59
N MET A 114 -11.24 10.41 -5.01
CA MET A 114 -11.25 11.73 -5.66
C MET A 114 -11.52 11.67 -7.17
N GLY A 115 -11.49 10.49 -7.76
CA GLY A 115 -11.69 10.29 -9.19
C GLY A 115 -12.67 9.17 -9.51
N ASP A 116 -12.79 8.87 -10.79
CA ASP A 116 -13.42 7.65 -11.28
C ASP A 116 -12.38 6.55 -11.43
N PRO A 117 -12.39 5.52 -10.57
CA PRO A 117 -11.41 4.45 -10.62
C PRO A 117 -11.39 3.70 -11.95
N ALA A 118 -12.54 3.55 -12.62
CA ALA A 118 -12.61 2.88 -13.91
C ALA A 118 -11.88 3.69 -15.00
N ALA A 119 -12.09 5.00 -15.03
CA ALA A 119 -11.39 5.88 -15.96
C ALA A 119 -9.88 5.88 -15.69
N VAL A 120 -9.47 5.95 -14.43
CA VAL A 120 -8.05 5.93 -14.04
C VAL A 120 -7.40 4.61 -14.47
N LEU A 121 -8.04 3.47 -14.20
CA LEU A 121 -7.52 2.16 -14.59
C LEU A 121 -7.44 1.98 -16.11
N ASN A 122 -8.40 2.51 -16.85
CA ASN A 122 -8.36 2.47 -18.30
C ASN A 122 -7.17 3.22 -18.90
N LEU A 123 -6.73 4.31 -18.26
CA LEU A 123 -5.54 5.03 -18.70
C LEU A 123 -4.24 4.23 -18.51
N GLN A 124 -4.24 3.18 -17.72
CA GLN A 124 -3.08 2.28 -17.52
C GLN A 124 -3.00 1.17 -18.57
N LEU A 125 -4.04 1.00 -19.37
CA LEU A 125 -4.02 0.01 -20.45
C LEU A 125 -3.08 0.46 -21.57
N ASP A 126 -2.41 -0.51 -22.17
CA ASP A 126 -1.59 -0.26 -23.36
C ASP A 126 -2.46 0.34 -24.48
N PRO A 127 -2.18 1.61 -24.91
CA PRO A 127 -2.99 2.29 -25.89
C PRO A 127 -2.81 1.74 -27.31
N TYR A 128 -1.79 0.94 -27.55
CA TYR A 128 -1.43 0.45 -28.88
C TYR A 128 -1.97 -0.94 -29.18
N THR A 129 -2.05 -1.80 -28.17
CA THR A 129 -2.47 -3.19 -28.36
C THR A 129 -3.81 -3.51 -27.70
N VAL A 130 -4.05 -3.05 -26.49
CA VAL A 130 -5.24 -3.41 -25.71
C VAL A 130 -6.41 -2.48 -25.97
N ALA A 131 -6.19 -1.17 -25.94
CA ALA A 131 -7.25 -0.19 -26.13
C ALA A 131 -7.93 -0.28 -27.52
N PRO A 132 -7.22 -0.53 -28.65
CA PRO A 132 -7.85 -0.70 -29.95
C PRO A 132 -8.79 -1.90 -30.05
N LEU A 133 -8.65 -2.88 -29.17
CA LEU A 133 -9.54 -4.05 -29.11
C LEU A 133 -10.86 -3.75 -28.38
N GLY A 134 -11.04 -2.53 -27.86
CA GLY A 134 -12.22 -2.16 -27.08
C GLY A 134 -12.30 -2.83 -25.72
N ILE A 135 -11.17 -3.35 -25.22
CA ILE A 135 -11.07 -3.96 -23.89
C ILE A 135 -10.83 -2.85 -22.88
N ASP A 136 -11.63 -2.81 -21.83
CA ASP A 136 -11.45 -1.91 -20.69
C ASP A 136 -10.89 -2.63 -19.46
N ALA A 137 -10.30 -1.86 -18.53
CA ALA A 137 -9.68 -2.40 -17.33
C ALA A 137 -10.70 -3.07 -16.42
N VAL A 138 -11.94 -2.64 -16.42
CA VAL A 138 -13.01 -3.23 -15.61
C VAL A 138 -13.35 -4.62 -16.15
N SER A 139 -13.47 -4.76 -17.46
CA SER A 139 -13.70 -6.06 -18.13
C SER A 139 -12.55 -7.04 -17.86
N LEU A 140 -11.30 -6.56 -17.85
CA LEU A 140 -10.15 -7.41 -17.53
C LEU A 140 -10.09 -7.81 -16.04
N ALA A 141 -10.54 -6.94 -15.15
CA ALA A 141 -10.55 -7.22 -13.71
C ALA A 141 -11.76 -8.10 -13.28
N ALA A 142 -12.85 -8.10 -14.04
CA ALA A 142 -14.07 -8.80 -13.67
C ALA A 142 -13.89 -10.30 -13.37
N PRO A 143 -13.12 -11.07 -14.15
CA PRO A 143 -12.87 -12.48 -13.83
C PRO A 143 -12.15 -12.70 -12.50
N SER A 144 -11.21 -11.84 -12.13
CA SER A 144 -10.48 -11.95 -10.87
C SER A 144 -11.37 -11.61 -9.67
N LEU A 145 -12.28 -10.64 -9.82
CA LEU A 145 -13.26 -10.29 -8.80
C LEU A 145 -14.30 -11.42 -8.58
N ILE A 146 -14.73 -12.08 -9.64
CA ILE A 146 -15.64 -13.23 -9.55
C ILE A 146 -14.94 -14.40 -8.84
N GLY A 147 -13.66 -14.64 -9.13
CA GLY A 147 -12.85 -15.66 -8.46
C GLY A 147 -12.70 -15.41 -6.95
N GLN A 148 -12.51 -14.16 -6.55
CA GLN A 148 -12.45 -13.80 -5.13
C GLN A 148 -13.78 -14.00 -4.41
N GLN A 149 -14.89 -13.68 -5.03
CA GLN A 149 -16.23 -13.91 -4.43
C GLN A 149 -16.54 -15.39 -4.24
N SER A 150 -16.06 -16.25 -5.12
CA SER A 150 -16.24 -17.71 -4.98
C SER A 150 -15.38 -18.29 -3.85
N CYS A 151 -14.16 -17.79 -3.65
CA CYS A 151 -13.31 -18.17 -2.52
C CYS A 151 -13.90 -17.76 -1.16
N LEU A 152 -14.51 -16.58 -1.08
CA LEU A 152 -15.14 -16.11 0.16
C LEU A 152 -16.41 -16.88 0.52
N ARG A 153 -17.13 -17.42 -0.48
CA ARG A 153 -18.33 -18.23 -0.25
C ARG A 153 -18.03 -19.68 0.10
N SER A 154 -16.86 -20.20 -0.23
CA SER A 154 -16.46 -21.57 0.10
C SER A 154 -15.81 -21.72 1.49
N GLY A 155 -15.62 -20.62 2.21
CA GLY A 155 -15.06 -20.61 3.57
C GLY A 155 -16.08 -20.74 4.70
N ASP A 156 -17.38 -20.81 4.38
CA ASP A 156 -18.48 -21.04 5.34
C ASP A 156 -19.05 -22.45 5.19
N ALA A 157 -18.26 -23.46 5.52
CA ALA A 157 -18.76 -24.83 5.72
C ALA A 157 -18.00 -25.49 6.86
#